data_8edd323342db1c95f69cea9c9f0b74cd
#
_entry.id   8edd323342db1c95f69cea9c9f0b74cd
#
_cell.length_a   1.000
_cell.length_b   1.000
_cell.length_c   1.000
_cell.angle_alpha   90.00
_cell.angle_beta   90.00
_cell.angle_gamma   90.00
#
_symmetry.space_group_name_H-M   'P 1'
#
loop_
_entity.id
_entity.type
_entity.pdbx_description
1 polymer ?
#
loop_
_entity_poly.entity_id
_entity_poly.type
_entity_poly.pdbx_seq_one_letter_code
_entity_poly.pdbx_strand_id
1 'polypeptide(L)'
;IRSNLMAMATLALQSGAKVIMFEMDIPANYGPAYRMAFRENYATVANASGATLIPSLFEEIFANPEWLQADGIHPNEKAQPLIRDRVVSAIQSTLRAD
;
A
#
# COMPACT_ATOMS: atom_id res chain seq x y z
N ILE A 1 8.35 -3.82 11.90
CA ILE A 1 7.99 -3.77 10.46
C ILE A 1 8.70 -2.65 9.72
N ARG A 2 8.91 -1.52 10.38
CA ARG A 2 9.58 -0.37 9.75
C ARG A 2 11.00 -0.69 9.27
N SER A 3 11.78 -1.37 10.09
CA SER A 3 13.17 -1.71 9.72
C SER A 3 13.23 -2.69 8.57
N ASN A 4 12.31 -3.64 8.49
CA ASN A 4 12.26 -4.58 7.37
C ASN A 4 11.83 -3.87 6.07
N LEU A 5 10.84 -3.00 6.14
CA LEU A 5 10.44 -2.19 4.99
C LEU A 5 11.60 -1.33 4.50
N MET A 6 12.31 -0.69 5.41
CA MET A 6 13.45 0.15 5.06
C MET A 6 14.57 -0.66 4.40
N ALA A 7 14.86 -1.84 4.91
CA ALA A 7 15.89 -2.71 4.34
C ALA A 7 15.50 -3.15 2.92
N MET A 8 14.25 -3.55 2.70
CA MET A 8 13.77 -3.97 1.39
C MET A 8 13.83 -2.82 0.37
N ALA A 9 13.33 -1.65 0.76
CA ALA A 9 13.34 -0.48 -0.11
C ALA A 9 14.75 -0.06 -0.48
N THR A 10 15.65 -0.03 0.50
CA THR A 10 17.05 0.36 0.29
C THR A 10 17.76 -0.60 -0.66
N LEU A 11 17.61 -1.90 -0.46
CA LEU A 11 18.23 -2.90 -1.32
C LEU A 11 17.74 -2.78 -2.77
N ALA A 12 16.44 -2.60 -2.96
CA ALA A 12 15.87 -2.47 -4.29
C ALA A 12 16.36 -1.20 -4.99
N LEU A 13 16.38 -0.07 -4.27
CA LEU A 13 16.85 1.20 -4.83
C LEU A 13 18.34 1.16 -5.17
N GLN A 14 19.15 0.52 -4.34
CA GLN A 14 20.59 0.37 -4.61
C GLN A 14 20.86 -0.47 -5.84
N SER A 15 19.97 -1.37 -6.20
CA SER A 15 20.11 -2.18 -7.41
C SER A 15 19.70 -1.42 -8.69
N GLY A 16 19.23 -0.20 -8.57
CA GLY A 16 18.76 0.60 -9.70
C GLY A 16 17.26 0.48 -9.98
N ALA A 17 16.52 -0.27 -9.17
CA ALA A 17 15.08 -0.40 -9.35
C ALA A 17 14.35 0.84 -8.83
N LYS A 18 13.21 1.13 -9.41
CA LYS A 18 12.25 2.07 -8.83
C LYS A 18 11.37 1.29 -7.85
N VAL A 19 11.03 1.90 -6.73
CA VAL A 19 10.27 1.23 -5.68
C VAL A 19 8.93 1.93 -5.51
N ILE A 20 7.87 1.16 -5.61
CA ILE A 20 6.51 1.59 -5.30
C ILE A 20 6.07 0.87 -4.04
N MET A 21 5.63 1.62 -3.07
CA MET A 21 5.18 1.09 -1.80
C MET A 21 3.70 1.42 -1.63
N PHE A 22 2.88 0.39 -1.49
CA PHE A 22 1.47 0.58 -1.19
C PHE A 22 1.28 0.63 0.31
N GLU A 23 0.62 1.69 0.78
CA GLU A 23 0.28 1.82 2.18
C GLU A 23 -0.70 0.72 2.58
N MET A 24 -0.34 -0.09 3.55
CA MET A 24 -1.22 -1.10 4.08
C MET A 24 -2.07 -0.54 5.21
N ASP A 25 -3.28 -1.05 5.32
CA ASP A 25 -4.18 -0.72 6.41
C ASP A 25 -4.56 -1.99 7.16
N ILE A 26 -5.15 -1.82 8.32
CA ILE A 26 -5.62 -2.91 9.16
C ILE A 26 -7.09 -2.67 9.52
N PRO A 27 -7.83 -3.74 9.93
CA PRO A 27 -9.24 -3.58 10.27
C PRO A 27 -9.48 -2.54 11.37
N ALA A 28 -10.63 -1.87 11.28
CA ALA A 28 -10.99 -0.77 12.18
C ALA A 28 -11.10 -1.18 13.65
N ASN A 29 -11.29 -2.47 13.94
CA ASN A 29 -11.40 -2.97 15.30
C ASN A 29 -10.09 -2.87 16.10
N TYR A 30 -8.97 -2.56 15.47
CA TYR A 30 -7.71 -2.28 16.16
C TYR A 30 -7.65 -0.89 16.78
N GLY A 31 -8.61 -0.02 16.45
CA GLY A 31 -8.69 1.33 16.96
C GLY A 31 -7.94 2.35 16.11
N PRO A 32 -8.37 3.64 16.17
CA PRO A 32 -7.82 4.67 15.29
C PRO A 32 -6.34 4.98 15.54
N ALA A 33 -5.91 4.99 16.79
CA ALA A 33 -4.52 5.31 17.11
C ALA A 33 -3.56 4.22 16.59
N TYR A 34 -3.94 2.96 16.75
CA TYR A 34 -3.12 1.85 16.26
C TYR A 34 -3.07 1.83 14.73
N ARG A 35 -4.21 2.07 14.08
CA ARG A 35 -4.27 2.13 12.61
C ARG A 35 -3.38 3.24 12.07
N MET A 36 -3.42 4.42 12.68
CA MET A 36 -2.61 5.55 12.29
C MET A 36 -1.11 5.24 12.42
N ALA A 37 -0.72 4.67 13.55
CA ALA A 37 0.67 4.28 13.78
C ALA A 37 1.15 3.23 12.79
N PHE A 38 0.29 2.27 12.46
CA PHE A 38 0.60 1.25 11.46
C PHE A 38 0.83 1.87 10.07
N ARG A 39 -0.05 2.77 9.66
CA ARG A 39 0.05 3.44 8.35
C ARG A 39 1.28 4.34 8.26
N GLU A 40 1.64 5.01 9.34
CA GLU A 40 2.80 5.91 9.36
C GLU A 40 4.12 5.20 9.09
N ASN A 41 4.21 3.89 9.33
CA ASN A 41 5.40 3.14 8.98
C ASN A 41 5.74 3.27 7.49
N TYR A 42 4.73 3.23 6.65
CA TYR A 42 4.91 3.31 5.19
C TYR A 42 5.35 4.69 4.74
N ALA A 43 4.72 5.73 5.26
CA ALA A 43 5.11 7.11 4.94
C ALA A 43 6.53 7.42 5.41
N THR A 44 6.88 6.98 6.61
CA THR A 44 8.22 7.19 7.16
C THR A 44 9.29 6.51 6.30
N VAL A 45 9.07 5.26 5.91
CA VAL A 45 10.03 4.52 5.09
C VAL A 45 10.10 5.11 3.68
N ALA A 46 8.98 5.47 3.09
CA ALA A 46 8.97 6.07 1.75
C ALA A 46 9.75 7.39 1.73
N ASN A 47 9.53 8.25 2.71
CA ASN A 47 10.25 9.53 2.81
C ASN A 47 11.74 9.33 3.02
N ALA A 48 12.12 8.38 3.86
CA ALA A 48 13.53 8.16 4.18
C ALA A 48 14.29 7.46 3.05
N SER A 49 13.64 6.58 2.31
CA SER A 49 14.27 5.76 1.27
C SER A 49 14.22 6.36 -0.13
N GLY A 50 13.25 7.23 -0.39
CA GLY A 50 12.98 7.71 -1.75
C GLY A 50 12.00 6.84 -2.52
N ALA A 51 11.39 5.84 -1.90
CA ALA A 51 10.33 5.05 -2.53
C ALA A 51 9.08 5.91 -2.76
N THR A 52 8.32 5.56 -3.78
CA THR A 52 7.04 6.21 -4.07
C THR A 52 5.95 5.56 -3.22
N LEU A 53 5.26 6.35 -2.42
CA LEU A 53 4.16 5.86 -1.59
C LEU A 53 2.83 6.04 -2.33
N ILE A 54 2.07 4.96 -2.40
CA ILE A 54 0.71 4.97 -2.93
C ILE A 54 -0.24 4.78 -1.75
N PRO A 55 -1.25 5.65 -1.58
CA PRO A 55 -2.22 5.50 -0.50
C PRO A 55 -2.94 4.16 -0.54
N SER A 56 -3.44 3.73 0.61
CA SER A 56 -4.10 2.44 0.74
C SER A 56 -5.23 2.26 -0.27
N LEU A 57 -5.23 1.11 -0.94
CA LEU A 57 -6.33 0.69 -1.80
C LEU A 57 -7.52 0.16 -1.00
N PHE A 58 -7.28 -0.23 0.24
CA PHE A 58 -8.22 -1.03 1.01
C PHE A 58 -9.28 -0.22 1.71
N GLU A 59 -9.06 1.07 1.94
CA GLU A 59 -10.05 1.92 2.59
C GLU A 59 -11.38 1.90 1.82
N GLU A 60 -11.32 2.10 0.50
CA GLU A 60 -12.48 2.07 -0.36
C GLU A 60 -13.09 0.67 -0.44
N ILE A 61 -12.25 -0.36 -0.52
CA ILE A 61 -12.70 -1.74 -0.59
C ILE A 61 -13.42 -2.15 0.71
N PHE A 62 -12.85 -1.81 1.86
CA PHE A 62 -13.47 -2.12 3.15
C PHE A 62 -14.80 -1.39 3.38
N ALA A 63 -15.00 -0.27 2.73
CA ALA A 63 -16.25 0.48 2.81
C ALA A 63 -17.38 -0.18 1.99
N ASN A 64 -17.07 -1.15 1.13
CA ASN A 64 -18.02 -1.81 0.23
C ASN A 64 -18.02 -3.31 0.48
N PRO A 65 -18.92 -3.82 1.33
CA PRO A 65 -18.93 -5.25 1.67
C PRO A 65 -19.07 -6.19 0.47
N GLU A 66 -19.69 -5.74 -0.61
CA GLU A 66 -19.84 -6.53 -1.84
C GLU A 66 -18.52 -6.81 -2.55
N TRP A 67 -17.46 -6.11 -2.17
CA TRP A 67 -16.11 -6.29 -2.73
C TRP A 67 -15.23 -7.19 -1.86
N LEU A 68 -15.77 -7.70 -0.77
CA LEU A 68 -15.03 -8.54 0.18
C LEU A 68 -15.50 -9.98 0.12
N GLN A 69 -14.59 -10.89 0.43
CA GLN A 69 -14.93 -12.29 0.65
C GLN A 69 -15.73 -12.45 1.94
N ALA A 70 -16.21 -13.65 2.20
CA ALA A 70 -17.03 -13.93 3.38
C ALA A 70 -16.33 -13.61 4.71
N ASP A 71 -15.00 -13.58 4.73
CA ASP A 71 -14.22 -13.22 5.92
C ASP A 71 -14.25 -11.72 6.26
N GLY A 72 -14.78 -10.89 5.37
CA GLY A 72 -14.83 -9.44 5.57
C GLY A 72 -13.49 -8.73 5.52
N ILE A 73 -12.45 -9.40 5.06
CA ILE A 73 -11.07 -8.89 5.05
C ILE A 73 -10.47 -8.90 3.65
N HIS A 74 -10.57 -10.02 2.95
CA HIS A 74 -9.92 -10.18 1.66
C HIS A 74 -10.79 -9.70 0.53
N PRO A 75 -10.23 -8.94 -0.44
CA PRO A 75 -10.97 -8.54 -1.63
C PRO A 75 -11.42 -9.75 -2.44
N ASN A 76 -12.63 -9.69 -2.96
CA ASN A 76 -13.16 -10.73 -3.84
C ASN A 76 -12.86 -10.41 -5.32
N GLU A 77 -13.42 -11.22 -6.22
CA GLU A 77 -13.20 -11.04 -7.65
C GLU A 77 -13.74 -9.71 -8.19
N LYS A 78 -14.81 -9.17 -7.58
CA LYS A 78 -15.39 -7.89 -8.01
C LYS A 78 -14.49 -6.70 -7.72
N ALA A 79 -13.63 -6.82 -6.73
CA ALA A 79 -12.67 -5.78 -6.36
C ALA A 79 -11.44 -5.76 -7.27
N GLN A 80 -11.16 -6.83 -8.01
CA GLN A 80 -9.93 -6.96 -8.78
C GLN A 80 -9.75 -5.89 -9.86
N PRO A 81 -10.77 -5.47 -10.62
CA PRO A 81 -10.59 -4.39 -11.58
C PRO A 81 -10.14 -3.07 -10.94
N LEU A 82 -10.64 -2.73 -9.76
CA LEU A 82 -10.21 -1.54 -9.04
C LEU A 82 -8.75 -1.64 -8.64
N ILE A 83 -8.35 -2.77 -8.07
CA ILE A 83 -6.97 -3.02 -7.66
C ILE A 83 -6.04 -2.94 -8.87
N ARG A 84 -6.41 -3.62 -9.97
CA ARG A 84 -5.65 -3.58 -11.21
C ARG A 84 -5.42 -2.15 -11.69
N ASP A 85 -6.47 -1.36 -11.76
CA ASP A 85 -6.39 -0.01 -12.30
C ASP A 85 -5.52 0.89 -11.44
N ARG A 86 -5.60 0.76 -10.12
CA ARG A 86 -4.76 1.52 -9.19
C ARG A 86 -3.30 1.13 -9.30
N VAL A 87 -3.01 -0.16 -9.43
CA VAL A 87 -1.64 -0.66 -9.57
C VAL A 87 -1.05 -0.22 -10.90
N VAL A 88 -1.78 -0.37 -11.99
CA VAL A 88 -1.32 0.06 -13.32
C VAL A 88 -1.04 1.55 -13.35
N SER A 89 -1.93 2.37 -12.78
CA SER A 89 -1.74 3.81 -12.71
C SER A 89 -0.48 4.18 -11.93
N ALA A 90 -0.25 3.52 -10.80
CA ALA A 90 0.94 3.76 -9.98
C ALA A 90 2.24 3.41 -10.73
N ILE A 91 2.24 2.28 -11.44
CA ILE A 91 3.41 1.86 -12.23
C ILE A 91 3.68 2.86 -13.35
N GLN A 92 2.65 3.25 -14.08
CA GLN A 92 2.80 4.20 -15.18
C GLN A 92 3.35 5.55 -14.72
N SER A 93 2.80 6.08 -13.62
CA SER A 93 3.26 7.35 -13.05
C SER A 93 4.72 7.27 -12.60
N THR A 94 5.10 6.17 -11.95
CA THR A 94 6.46 5.98 -11.46
C THR A 94 7.47 5.87 -12.61
N LEU A 95 7.12 5.17 -13.68
CA LEU A 95 7.99 5.03 -14.83
C LEU A 95 8.17 6.32 -15.61
N ARG A 96 7.20 7.24 -15.56
CA ARG A 96 7.28 8.54 -16.22
C ARG A 96 8.03 9.59 -15.43
N ALA A 97 8.26 9.35 -14.14
CA ALA A 97 8.78 10.35 -13.20
C ALA A 97 10.32 10.43 -13.22
N ASP A 98 10.94 10.39 -14.36
CA ASP A 98 12.40 10.53 -14.46
C ASP A 98 12.83 11.98 -14.73
#